data_24bf7cea821bce3165267b10b5b58f78
#
_entry.id   24bf7cea821bce3165267b10b5b58f78
#
_cell.length_a   1.000
_cell.length_b   1.000
_cell.length_c   1.000
_cell.angle_alpha   90.00
_cell.angle_beta   90.00
_cell.angle_gamma   90.00
#
_symmetry.space_group_name_H-M   'P 1'
#
loop_
_entity.id
_entity.type
_entity.pdbx_description
1 polymer ?
#
loop_
_entity_poly.entity_id
_entity_poly.type
_entity_poly.pdbx_seq_one_letter_code
_entity_poly.pdbx_strand_id
1 'polypeptide(L)'
;MKQISSRQGFTLVELLVVIAIIAILAGILLPAVIGAFKKASETQVRTEVKSLETAIKAYVNEYSKFPEGNGGADITYGVSGKDNNDLVRVLRGIDSTLNPRRIVFIEIQENSLDANGNFIDAWDNQYRISVDTSFDNIVDVPSPLTDIQGRNVGVWSLGSAGIATTTNNLIKSW
;
A
#
# COMPACT_ATOMS: atom_id res chain seq x y z
N MET A 1 58.66 38.78 -10.96
CA MET A 1 57.99 38.22 -12.17
C MET A 1 56.78 37.42 -11.71
N LYS A 2 55.56 37.90 -12.07
CA LYS A 2 54.31 37.23 -11.68
C LYS A 2 53.93 36.33 -12.87
N GLN A 3 53.97 35.02 -12.66
CA GLN A 3 53.54 34.07 -13.69
C GLN A 3 52.00 34.17 -13.86
N ILE A 4 51.59 34.54 -15.04
CA ILE A 4 50.19 34.56 -15.45
C ILE A 4 49.85 33.11 -15.88
N SER A 5 49.13 32.38 -15.03
CA SER A 5 48.60 31.08 -15.38
C SER A 5 47.58 31.27 -16.51
N SER A 6 47.84 30.68 -17.68
CA SER A 6 46.90 30.65 -18.79
C SER A 6 45.74 29.74 -18.42
N ARG A 7 44.55 30.30 -18.21
CA ARG A 7 43.31 29.53 -18.09
C ARG A 7 42.95 28.97 -19.48
N GLN A 8 43.05 27.66 -19.64
CA GLN A 8 42.55 27.02 -20.84
C GLN A 8 41.02 27.15 -20.86
N GLY A 9 40.48 27.78 -21.87
CA GLY A 9 39.04 27.90 -22.09
C GLY A 9 38.49 26.60 -22.64
N PHE A 10 37.30 26.24 -22.21
CA PHE A 10 36.53 25.05 -22.67
C PHE A 10 36.08 25.29 -24.12
N THR A 11 36.25 24.32 -25.01
CA THR A 11 35.78 24.44 -26.39
C THR A 11 34.31 24.09 -26.51
N LEU A 12 33.60 24.69 -27.45
CA LEU A 12 32.19 24.44 -27.72
C LEU A 12 31.95 22.97 -28.12
N VAL A 13 32.92 22.35 -28.80
CA VAL A 13 32.87 20.95 -29.22
C VAL A 13 32.99 20.00 -28.03
N GLU A 14 33.86 20.27 -27.06
CA GLU A 14 33.98 19.47 -25.84
C GLU A 14 32.67 19.44 -25.05
N LEU A 15 32.00 20.61 -24.94
CA LEU A 15 30.69 20.68 -24.28
C LEU A 15 29.62 19.87 -25.04
N LEU A 16 29.61 20.00 -26.39
CA LEU A 16 28.64 19.32 -27.23
C LEU A 16 28.78 17.80 -27.16
N VAL A 17 30.00 17.27 -27.15
CA VAL A 17 30.23 15.82 -27.02
C VAL A 17 29.77 15.31 -25.67
N VAL A 18 30.02 16.04 -24.58
CA VAL A 18 29.60 15.63 -23.23
C VAL A 18 28.08 15.55 -23.13
N ILE A 19 27.36 16.57 -23.60
CA ILE A 19 25.88 16.53 -23.55
C ILE A 19 25.29 15.46 -24.46
N ALA A 20 25.93 15.16 -25.59
CA ALA A 20 25.51 14.06 -26.47
C ALA A 20 25.62 12.69 -25.76
N ILE A 21 26.75 12.47 -25.07
CA ILE A 21 26.91 11.21 -24.30
C ILE A 21 25.91 11.11 -23.17
N ILE A 22 25.68 12.18 -22.41
CA ILE A 22 24.70 12.21 -21.32
C ILE A 22 23.29 11.94 -21.87
N ALA A 23 22.92 12.53 -23.00
CA ALA A 23 21.61 12.31 -23.63
C ALA A 23 21.40 10.84 -24.04
N ILE A 24 22.43 10.20 -24.61
CA ILE A 24 22.35 8.76 -24.97
C ILE A 24 22.21 7.91 -23.71
N LEU A 25 23.02 8.13 -22.69
CA LEU A 25 22.96 7.38 -21.44
C LEU A 25 21.59 7.56 -20.72
N ALA A 26 21.11 8.79 -20.64
CA ALA A 26 19.80 9.10 -20.04
C ALA A 26 18.66 8.43 -20.82
N GLY A 27 18.73 8.41 -22.15
CA GLY A 27 17.73 7.76 -23.00
C GLY A 27 17.58 6.25 -22.77
N ILE A 28 18.67 5.58 -22.39
CA ILE A 28 18.64 4.14 -22.08
C ILE A 28 18.23 3.88 -20.64
N LEU A 29 18.67 4.73 -19.69
CA LEU A 29 18.42 4.55 -18.26
C LEU A 29 16.97 4.86 -17.84
N LEU A 30 16.34 5.87 -18.44
CA LEU A 30 15.04 6.35 -18.03
C LEU A 30 13.93 5.27 -18.04
N PRO A 31 13.75 4.45 -19.09
CA PRO A 31 12.76 3.37 -19.10
C PRO A 31 13.01 2.33 -18.01
N ALA A 32 14.29 1.98 -17.75
CA ALA A 32 14.66 1.00 -16.74
C ALA A 32 14.34 1.50 -15.32
N VAL A 33 14.59 2.78 -15.05
CA VAL A 33 14.31 3.43 -13.75
C VAL A 33 12.80 3.46 -13.49
N ILE A 34 11.98 3.84 -14.48
CA ILE A 34 10.51 3.86 -14.35
C ILE A 34 9.98 2.45 -14.03
N GLY A 35 10.48 1.43 -14.72
CA GLY A 35 10.12 0.04 -14.45
C GLY A 35 10.49 -0.42 -13.03
N ALA A 36 11.65 0.00 -12.54
CA ALA A 36 12.10 -0.31 -11.19
C ALA A 36 11.22 0.34 -10.11
N PHE A 37 10.84 1.60 -10.28
CA PHE A 37 9.93 2.28 -9.35
C PHE A 37 8.56 1.61 -9.30
N LYS A 38 7.97 1.26 -10.45
CA LYS A 38 6.70 0.52 -10.48
C LYS A 38 6.79 -0.79 -9.70
N LYS A 39 7.86 -1.56 -9.91
CA LYS A 39 8.09 -2.81 -9.19
C LYS A 39 8.28 -2.62 -7.68
N ALA A 40 8.97 -1.56 -7.29
CA ALA A 40 9.15 -1.21 -5.87
C ALA A 40 7.80 -0.90 -5.21
N SER A 41 6.95 -0.06 -5.80
CA SER A 41 5.61 0.24 -5.31
C SER A 41 4.74 -1.01 -5.19
N GLU A 42 4.73 -1.88 -6.20
CA GLU A 42 3.99 -3.15 -6.13
C GLU A 42 4.48 -4.05 -4.99
N THR A 43 5.79 -4.11 -4.76
CA THR A 43 6.38 -4.93 -3.69
C THR A 43 6.04 -4.36 -2.32
N GLN A 44 6.10 -3.03 -2.16
CA GLN A 44 5.67 -2.35 -0.93
C GLN A 44 4.22 -2.70 -0.60
N VAL A 45 3.30 -2.50 -1.55
CA VAL A 45 1.87 -2.78 -1.37
C VAL A 45 1.62 -4.25 -1.03
N ARG A 46 2.34 -5.20 -1.64
CA ARG A 46 2.24 -6.62 -1.28
C ARG A 46 2.64 -6.88 0.17
N THR A 47 3.67 -6.20 0.65
CA THR A 47 4.11 -6.31 2.04
C THR A 47 3.07 -5.72 2.99
N GLU A 48 2.51 -4.55 2.67
CA GLU A 48 1.50 -3.87 3.47
C GLU A 48 0.20 -4.67 3.55
N VAL A 49 -0.27 -5.25 2.43
CA VAL A 49 -1.42 -6.15 2.39
C VAL A 49 -1.23 -7.36 3.33
N LYS A 50 -0.05 -7.97 3.33
CA LYS A 50 0.27 -9.08 4.24
C LYS A 50 0.41 -8.65 5.70
N SER A 51 0.95 -7.46 5.93
CA SER A 51 1.06 -6.88 7.27
C SER A 51 -0.32 -6.61 7.87
N LEU A 52 -1.25 -6.05 7.10
CA LEU A 52 -2.65 -5.85 7.51
C LEU A 52 -3.34 -7.17 7.83
N GLU A 53 -3.24 -8.18 6.96
CA GLU A 53 -3.81 -9.50 7.22
C GLU A 53 -3.28 -10.09 8.53
N THR A 54 -1.96 -9.99 8.76
CA THR A 54 -1.32 -10.49 9.97
C THR A 54 -1.78 -9.72 11.21
N ALA A 55 -1.87 -8.40 11.13
CA ALA A 55 -2.32 -7.55 12.23
C ALA A 55 -3.77 -7.86 12.65
N ILE A 56 -4.66 -8.05 11.68
CA ILE A 56 -6.06 -8.41 11.97
C ILE A 56 -6.14 -9.79 12.63
N LYS A 57 -5.40 -10.77 12.13
CA LYS A 57 -5.31 -12.10 12.74
C LYS A 57 -4.76 -12.06 14.17
N ALA A 58 -3.74 -11.23 14.40
CA ALA A 58 -3.19 -11.03 15.74
C ALA A 58 -4.22 -10.40 16.68
N TYR A 59 -5.00 -9.41 16.20
CA TYR A 59 -6.10 -8.82 16.96
C TYR A 59 -7.16 -9.88 17.31
N VAL A 60 -7.60 -10.68 16.35
CA VAL A 60 -8.58 -11.75 16.59
C VAL A 60 -8.06 -12.80 17.58
N ASN A 61 -6.78 -13.16 17.50
CA ASN A 61 -6.17 -14.08 18.46
C ASN A 61 -6.14 -13.50 19.88
N GLU A 62 -5.93 -12.18 20.04
CA GLU A 62 -5.88 -11.51 21.34
C GLU A 62 -7.28 -11.34 21.96
N TYR A 63 -8.26 -10.93 21.16
CA TYR A 63 -9.59 -10.56 21.66
C TYR A 63 -10.69 -11.61 21.37
N SER A 64 -10.38 -12.66 20.63
CA SER A 64 -11.31 -13.72 20.17
C SER A 64 -12.54 -13.18 19.42
N LYS A 65 -12.42 -12.01 18.82
CA LYS A 65 -13.48 -11.36 18.03
C LYS A 65 -12.88 -10.37 17.03
N PHE A 66 -13.62 -10.07 15.98
CA PHE A 66 -13.29 -8.94 15.09
C PHE A 66 -13.61 -7.60 15.77
N PRO A 67 -12.98 -6.48 15.32
CA PRO A 67 -13.17 -5.17 15.94
C PRO A 67 -14.62 -4.72 16.08
N GLU A 68 -15.48 -5.04 15.13
CA GLU A 68 -16.91 -4.69 15.15
C GLU A 68 -17.81 -5.80 15.70
N GLY A 69 -17.22 -6.83 16.28
CA GLY A 69 -17.95 -7.95 16.89
C GLY A 69 -18.05 -9.17 15.97
N ASN A 70 -18.85 -10.14 16.41
CA ASN A 70 -19.05 -11.42 15.75
C ASN A 70 -20.55 -11.63 15.50
N GLY A 71 -20.89 -12.42 14.47
CA GLY A 71 -22.25 -12.91 14.26
C GLY A 71 -23.15 -12.02 13.42
N GLY A 72 -22.57 -11.14 12.61
CA GLY A 72 -23.27 -10.35 11.58
C GLY A 72 -22.92 -10.78 10.16
N ALA A 73 -23.40 -10.04 9.18
CA ALA A 73 -22.89 -10.14 7.81
C ALA A 73 -21.43 -9.69 7.77
N ASP A 74 -20.68 -10.22 6.83
CA ASP A 74 -19.28 -9.86 6.63
C ASP A 74 -19.10 -8.38 6.36
N ILE A 75 -17.99 -7.84 6.85
CA ILE A 75 -17.70 -6.42 6.79
C ILE A 75 -16.54 -6.15 5.84
N THR A 76 -16.76 -5.22 4.92
CA THR A 76 -15.70 -4.71 4.03
C THR A 76 -15.40 -3.25 4.33
N TYR A 77 -14.14 -2.97 4.67
CA TYR A 77 -13.61 -1.61 4.85
C TYR A 77 -12.90 -1.12 3.59
N GLY A 78 -12.73 0.19 3.46
CA GLY A 78 -12.10 0.84 2.32
C GLY A 78 -13.01 0.89 1.09
N VAL A 79 -14.33 0.85 1.31
CA VAL A 79 -15.38 0.94 0.27
C VAL A 79 -16.30 2.15 0.56
N SER A 80 -17.11 2.53 -0.43
CA SER A 80 -18.07 3.61 -0.25
C SER A 80 -18.97 3.37 0.97
N GLY A 81 -18.98 4.33 1.88
CA GLY A 81 -19.76 4.29 3.11
C GLY A 81 -19.09 3.58 4.30
N LYS A 82 -17.91 2.98 4.11
CA LYS A 82 -17.12 2.37 5.18
C LYS A 82 -15.62 2.49 4.92
N ASP A 83 -15.05 3.56 5.39
CA ASP A 83 -13.62 3.83 5.32
C ASP A 83 -12.81 2.85 6.17
N ASN A 84 -11.51 2.73 5.91
CA ASN A 84 -10.67 1.81 6.67
C ASN A 84 -10.04 2.46 7.93
N ASN A 85 -10.21 3.78 8.15
CA ASN A 85 -9.63 4.50 9.27
C ASN A 85 -10.06 3.94 10.64
N ASP A 86 -11.32 3.52 10.80
CA ASP A 86 -11.81 2.97 12.06
C ASP A 86 -11.05 1.70 12.44
N LEU A 87 -10.89 0.77 11.50
CA LEU A 87 -10.10 -0.43 11.69
C LEU A 87 -8.62 -0.10 11.93
N VAL A 88 -8.06 0.83 11.17
CA VAL A 88 -6.67 1.30 11.30
C VAL A 88 -6.40 1.85 12.70
N ARG A 89 -7.31 2.65 13.26
CA ARG A 89 -7.18 3.19 14.64
C ARG A 89 -7.17 2.09 15.68
N VAL A 90 -8.00 1.06 15.52
CA VAL A 90 -8.02 -0.11 16.41
C VAL A 90 -6.68 -0.85 16.35
N LEU A 91 -6.18 -1.15 15.14
CA LEU A 91 -4.94 -1.90 14.95
C LEU A 91 -3.70 -1.11 15.39
N ARG A 92 -3.72 0.21 15.33
CA ARG A 92 -2.65 1.10 15.84
C ARG A 92 -2.71 1.31 17.37
N GLY A 93 -3.69 0.75 18.06
CA GLY A 93 -3.86 0.92 19.52
C GLY A 93 -4.39 2.29 19.93
N ILE A 94 -4.95 3.08 19.01
CA ILE A 94 -5.48 4.42 19.26
C ILE A 94 -6.91 4.34 19.84
N ASP A 95 -7.72 3.40 19.34
CA ASP A 95 -9.07 3.20 19.82
C ASP A 95 -9.06 2.36 21.12
N SER A 96 -9.36 3.01 22.24
CA SER A 96 -9.38 2.34 23.56
C SER A 96 -10.67 1.56 23.84
N THR A 97 -11.71 1.73 23.02
CA THR A 97 -12.98 1.01 23.20
C THR A 97 -12.88 -0.40 22.64
N LEU A 98 -12.38 -0.51 21.42
CA LEU A 98 -12.22 -1.79 20.72
C LEU A 98 -10.88 -2.46 21.02
N ASN A 99 -9.86 -1.67 21.39
CA ASN A 99 -8.55 -2.13 21.81
C ASN A 99 -8.17 -1.58 23.20
N PRO A 100 -8.83 -2.06 24.27
CA PRO A 100 -8.66 -1.50 25.64
C PRO A 100 -7.24 -1.68 26.18
N ARG A 101 -6.49 -2.66 25.70
CA ARG A 101 -5.09 -2.88 26.08
C ARG A 101 -4.12 -2.00 25.29
N ARG A 102 -4.61 -1.26 24.30
CA ARG A 102 -3.83 -0.39 23.40
C ARG A 102 -2.64 -1.10 22.76
N ILE A 103 -2.83 -2.36 22.37
CA ILE A 103 -1.79 -3.13 21.71
C ILE A 103 -1.63 -2.60 20.29
N VAL A 104 -0.40 -2.30 19.91
CA VAL A 104 -0.09 -1.92 18.53
C VAL A 104 0.12 -3.20 17.72
N PHE A 105 -0.85 -3.56 16.89
CA PHE A 105 -0.79 -4.73 16.00
C PHE A 105 -0.10 -4.41 14.68
N ILE A 106 -0.12 -3.13 14.28
CA ILE A 106 0.53 -2.64 13.07
C ILE A 106 1.08 -1.23 13.30
N GLU A 107 2.31 -0.99 12.85
CA GLU A 107 2.89 0.34 12.74
C GLU A 107 2.70 0.86 11.31
N ILE A 108 2.07 2.01 11.17
CA ILE A 108 1.82 2.66 9.87
C ILE A 108 2.47 4.03 9.90
N GLN A 109 3.27 4.33 8.89
CA GLN A 109 3.88 5.64 8.74
C GLN A 109 2.83 6.70 8.42
N GLU A 110 2.96 7.91 8.94
CA GLU A 110 1.99 8.98 8.73
C GLU A 110 1.82 9.37 7.25
N ASN A 111 2.87 9.24 6.44
CA ASN A 111 2.80 9.47 4.99
C ASN A 111 2.05 8.38 4.20
N SER A 112 1.72 7.27 4.84
CA SER A 112 0.87 6.21 4.27
C SER A 112 -0.59 6.35 4.70
N LEU A 113 -0.93 7.45 5.38
CA LEU A 113 -2.29 7.79 5.75
C LEU A 113 -2.79 8.99 4.95
N ASP A 114 -4.06 8.99 4.57
CA ASP A 114 -4.70 10.17 4.00
C ASP A 114 -5.10 11.18 5.08
N ALA A 115 -5.68 12.32 4.68
CA ALA A 115 -6.11 13.38 5.59
C ALA A 115 -7.21 12.93 6.59
N ASN A 116 -7.91 11.83 6.31
CA ASN A 116 -8.95 11.25 7.16
C ASN A 116 -8.40 10.13 8.06
N GLY A 117 -7.12 9.78 7.93
CA GLY A 117 -6.48 8.69 8.66
C GLY A 117 -6.72 7.30 8.05
N ASN A 118 -7.15 7.24 6.80
CA ASN A 118 -7.24 5.97 6.08
C ASN A 118 -5.87 5.50 5.64
N PHE A 119 -5.59 4.19 5.75
CA PHE A 119 -4.40 3.60 5.21
C PHE A 119 -4.54 3.44 3.70
N ILE A 120 -3.63 4.08 2.97
CA ILE A 120 -3.62 4.15 1.51
C ILE A 120 -2.41 3.44 0.91
N ASP A 121 -2.58 2.94 -0.30
CA ASP A 121 -1.53 2.29 -1.07
C ASP A 121 -0.62 3.31 -1.80
N ALA A 122 0.38 2.82 -2.52
CA ALA A 122 1.33 3.65 -3.26
C ALA A 122 0.70 4.47 -4.43
N TRP A 123 -0.59 4.34 -4.67
CA TRP A 123 -1.37 5.05 -5.70
C TRP A 123 -2.55 5.81 -5.10
N ASP A 124 -2.51 6.10 -3.79
CA ASP A 124 -3.51 6.87 -3.03
C ASP A 124 -4.89 6.19 -2.94
N ASN A 125 -4.99 4.86 -3.17
CA ASN A 125 -6.23 4.14 -2.95
C ASN A 125 -6.26 3.55 -1.54
N GLN A 126 -7.41 3.62 -0.86
CA GLN A 126 -7.58 2.93 0.42
C GLN A 126 -7.40 1.42 0.26
N TYR A 127 -6.67 0.80 1.20
CA TYR A 127 -6.68 -0.65 1.32
C TYR A 127 -8.09 -1.14 1.62
N ARG A 128 -8.50 -2.18 0.91
CA ARG A 128 -9.77 -2.86 1.13
C ARG A 128 -9.55 -4.09 1.99
N ILE A 129 -10.43 -4.27 2.97
CA ILE A 129 -10.29 -5.33 3.96
C ILE A 129 -11.67 -5.91 4.20
N SER A 130 -11.85 -7.20 3.88
CA SER A 130 -13.05 -7.96 4.26
C SER A 130 -12.72 -8.93 5.37
N VAL A 131 -13.62 -9.06 6.33
CA VAL A 131 -13.49 -9.95 7.49
C VAL A 131 -14.75 -10.82 7.64
N ASP A 132 -14.53 -12.11 7.87
CA ASP A 132 -15.56 -13.13 8.12
C ASP A 132 -16.12 -12.96 9.55
N THR A 133 -17.09 -12.08 9.70
CA THR A 133 -17.78 -11.86 10.98
C THR A 133 -18.91 -12.84 11.21
N SER A 134 -19.34 -13.57 10.15
CA SER A 134 -20.33 -14.65 10.19
C SER A 134 -19.77 -15.96 10.74
N PHE A 135 -18.43 -16.15 10.65
CA PHE A 135 -17.72 -17.39 11.01
C PHE A 135 -18.14 -18.61 10.20
N ASP A 136 -18.53 -18.42 8.95
CA ASP A 136 -18.84 -19.52 8.04
C ASP A 136 -17.63 -20.00 7.24
N ASN A 137 -16.44 -19.38 7.49
CA ASN A 137 -15.17 -19.67 6.83
C ASN A 137 -15.14 -19.24 5.34
N ILE A 138 -16.01 -18.29 5.02
CA ILE A 138 -16.07 -17.60 3.73
C ILE A 138 -15.93 -16.12 4.01
N VAL A 139 -15.12 -15.42 3.27
CA VAL A 139 -15.05 -13.95 3.32
C VAL A 139 -15.81 -13.40 2.13
N ASP A 140 -16.93 -12.76 2.38
CA ASP A 140 -17.70 -12.05 1.38
C ASP A 140 -16.89 -10.84 0.86
N VAL A 141 -16.75 -10.75 -0.44
CA VAL A 141 -16.04 -9.62 -1.06
C VAL A 141 -16.88 -8.94 -2.13
N PRO A 142 -16.76 -7.60 -2.27
CA PRO A 142 -17.53 -6.87 -3.27
C PRO A 142 -17.23 -7.32 -4.70
N SER A 143 -18.28 -7.42 -5.53
CA SER A 143 -18.12 -7.62 -6.98
C SER A 143 -17.10 -6.60 -7.56
N PRO A 144 -16.26 -7.00 -8.52
CA PRO A 144 -16.27 -8.24 -9.33
C PRO A 144 -15.40 -9.38 -8.73
N LEU A 145 -15.01 -9.30 -7.47
CA LEU A 145 -14.29 -10.39 -6.82
C LEU A 145 -15.24 -11.54 -6.50
N THR A 146 -14.67 -12.73 -6.34
CA THR A 146 -15.38 -13.90 -5.82
C THR A 146 -15.01 -14.12 -4.37
N ASP A 147 -15.98 -14.56 -3.56
CA ASP A 147 -15.81 -14.82 -2.15
C ASP A 147 -14.66 -15.76 -1.87
N ILE A 148 -13.97 -15.52 -0.75
CA ILE A 148 -12.72 -16.19 -0.42
C ILE A 148 -13.03 -17.35 0.51
N GLN A 149 -12.80 -18.57 0.04
CA GLN A 149 -13.03 -19.79 0.80
C GLN A 149 -11.88 -20.14 1.74
N GLY A 150 -12.19 -20.65 2.91
CA GLY A 150 -11.22 -21.18 3.86
C GLY A 150 -10.33 -20.12 4.51
N ARG A 151 -10.83 -18.89 4.63
CA ARG A 151 -10.13 -17.74 5.26
C ARG A 151 -11.12 -16.92 6.06
N ASN A 152 -10.57 -16.16 7.01
CA ASN A 152 -11.34 -15.25 7.87
C ASN A 152 -11.04 -13.79 7.57
N VAL A 153 -10.04 -13.51 6.73
CA VAL A 153 -9.62 -12.16 6.36
C VAL A 153 -9.15 -12.16 4.91
N GLY A 154 -9.63 -11.19 4.15
CA GLY A 154 -9.14 -10.83 2.82
C GLY A 154 -8.70 -9.38 2.79
N VAL A 155 -7.47 -9.11 2.35
CA VAL A 155 -6.95 -7.75 2.20
C VAL A 155 -6.46 -7.55 0.77
N TRP A 156 -6.81 -6.42 0.16
CA TRP A 156 -6.33 -6.11 -1.19
C TRP A 156 -6.20 -4.62 -1.45
N SER A 157 -5.39 -4.29 -2.43
CA SER A 157 -5.27 -2.96 -3.04
C SER A 157 -5.82 -3.01 -4.46
N LEU A 158 -6.34 -1.89 -4.92
CA LEU A 158 -6.79 -1.71 -6.32
C LEU A 158 -5.62 -1.57 -7.29
N GLY A 159 -4.40 -1.40 -6.79
CA GLY A 159 -3.21 -1.17 -7.59
C GLY A 159 -3.26 0.15 -8.36
N SER A 160 -2.39 0.28 -9.34
CA SER A 160 -2.26 1.51 -10.14
C SER A 160 -3.48 1.86 -11.00
N ALA A 161 -4.43 0.95 -11.16
CA ALA A 161 -5.65 1.20 -11.93
C ALA A 161 -6.73 1.96 -11.14
N GLY A 162 -6.69 1.88 -9.80
CA GLY A 162 -7.67 2.55 -8.92
C GLY A 162 -9.12 2.05 -9.04
N ILE A 163 -9.36 1.05 -9.86
CA ILE A 163 -10.71 0.54 -10.17
C ILE A 163 -10.72 -0.99 -10.07
N ALA A 164 -11.75 -1.54 -9.44
CA ALA A 164 -11.95 -2.98 -9.30
C ALA A 164 -12.62 -3.63 -10.54
N THR A 165 -12.44 -3.07 -11.72
CA THR A 165 -13.11 -3.61 -12.93
C THR A 165 -12.50 -4.89 -13.48
N THR A 166 -11.25 -5.18 -13.11
CA THR A 166 -10.57 -6.42 -13.52
C THR A 166 -9.74 -6.96 -12.36
N THR A 167 -9.79 -8.27 -12.14
CA THR A 167 -9.04 -8.94 -11.07
C THR A 167 -7.52 -8.97 -11.29
N ASN A 168 -7.05 -8.65 -12.51
CA ASN A 168 -5.64 -8.82 -12.92
C ASN A 168 -4.68 -7.78 -12.32
N ASN A 169 -5.19 -6.61 -11.92
CA ASN A 169 -4.36 -5.53 -11.37
C ASN A 169 -4.43 -5.43 -9.84
N LEU A 170 -5.22 -6.28 -9.21
CA LEU A 170 -5.36 -6.28 -7.76
C LEU A 170 -4.18 -6.94 -7.07
N ILE A 171 -3.69 -6.33 -6.01
CA ILE A 171 -2.67 -6.92 -5.15
C ILE A 171 -3.39 -7.47 -3.93
N LYS A 172 -3.34 -8.79 -3.75
CA LYS A 172 -4.17 -9.54 -2.79
C LYS A 172 -3.33 -10.26 -1.75
N SER A 173 -3.94 -10.52 -0.58
CA SER A 173 -3.34 -11.34 0.47
C SER A 173 -3.51 -12.86 0.27
N TRP A 174 -4.37 -13.29 -0.65
CA TRP A 174 -4.70 -14.69 -0.95
C TRP A 174 -4.32 -15.12 -2.35
#